data_eec85f771182f7fef83a4152ed2d3266
#
_entry.id   eec85f771182f7fef83a4152ed2d3266
#
_cell.length_a   1.000
_cell.length_b   1.000
_cell.length_c   1.000
_cell.angle_alpha   90.00
_cell.angle_beta   90.00
_cell.angle_gamma   90.00
#
_symmetry.space_group_name_H-M   'P 1'
#
loop_
_entity.id
_entity.type
_entity.pdbx_description
1 polymer ?
#
loop_
_entity_poly.entity_id
_entity_poly.type
_entity_poly.pdbx_seq_one_letter_code
_entity_poly.pdbx_strand_id
1 'polypeptide(L)'
;MNKYFLAGILGCALGALVSVKLAGPVLAEEAETRKTIYEQLDLFGDIFERIRSEYVEEVSSKELIEAAIDGMLTSLDPHSSYLSADDAAKMRVQTRGEFGGLGIEVTQQEGFVKVVSPIDGTPADAAGMEAGDFITHVDGQSLLGLTLDEAVGMMRGPVGSEIIITVVREGEDEPFDVSIIRDTIKLTAVRARTEGDTIVLRITTFNDQTYPNLVNGLETVSYTHLRAHETLLD
;
A
#
# COMPACT_ATOMS: atom_id res chain seq x y z
N MET A 1 68.26 41.82 -3.90
CA MET A 1 67.12 40.93 -3.56
C MET A 1 66.11 41.80 -2.80
N ASN A 2 64.92 42.07 -3.41
CA ASN A 2 63.96 43.08 -2.91
C ASN A 2 63.34 42.65 -1.58
N LYS A 3 63.41 43.51 -0.55
CA LYS A 3 62.82 43.30 0.79
C LYS A 3 61.34 42.88 0.75
N TYR A 4 60.60 43.34 -0.28
CA TYR A 4 59.20 43.04 -0.49
C TYR A 4 58.94 41.62 -1.01
N PHE A 5 59.91 41.04 -1.73
CA PHE A 5 59.83 39.65 -2.21
C PHE A 5 59.98 38.67 -1.07
N LEU A 6 60.90 38.96 -0.13
CA LEU A 6 61.08 38.14 1.06
C LEU A 6 59.88 38.19 2.01
N ALA A 7 59.27 39.36 2.19
CA ALA A 7 58.07 39.55 2.99
C ALA A 7 56.85 38.82 2.40
N GLY A 8 56.70 38.77 1.06
CA GLY A 8 55.66 38.02 0.37
C GLY A 8 55.78 36.53 0.57
N ILE A 9 56.97 35.95 0.46
CA ILE A 9 57.25 34.53 0.69
C ILE A 9 56.95 34.14 2.17
N LEU A 10 57.37 35.00 3.11
CA LEU A 10 57.12 34.78 4.52
C LEU A 10 55.65 34.84 4.86
N GLY A 11 54.87 35.76 4.25
CA GLY A 11 53.42 35.87 4.41
C GLY A 11 52.67 34.64 3.85
N CYS A 12 53.08 34.16 2.66
CA CYS A 12 52.47 32.93 2.08
C CYS A 12 52.81 31.67 2.91
N ALA A 13 54.03 31.57 3.44
CA ALA A 13 54.42 30.44 4.28
C ALA A 13 53.69 30.45 5.62
N LEU A 14 53.50 31.64 6.25
CA LEU A 14 52.67 31.76 7.47
C LEU A 14 51.21 31.45 7.21
N GLY A 15 50.64 31.94 6.12
CA GLY A 15 49.25 31.67 5.70
C GLY A 15 49.00 30.19 5.45
N ALA A 16 49.92 29.48 4.78
CA ALA A 16 49.85 28.06 4.55
C ALA A 16 49.93 27.24 5.85
N LEU A 17 50.82 27.66 6.77
CA LEU A 17 50.97 27.01 8.09
C LEU A 17 49.72 27.20 8.99
N VAL A 18 49.08 28.35 8.96
CA VAL A 18 47.85 28.63 9.70
C VAL A 18 46.69 27.85 9.09
N SER A 19 46.60 27.78 7.76
CA SER A 19 45.55 26.99 7.08
C SER A 19 45.62 25.51 7.37
N VAL A 20 46.81 24.93 7.39
CA VAL A 20 47.02 23.52 7.73
C VAL A 20 46.70 23.23 9.20
N LYS A 21 46.99 24.16 10.13
CA LYS A 21 46.66 23.98 11.55
C LYS A 21 45.18 24.12 11.86
N LEU A 22 44.44 24.93 11.09
CA LEU A 22 43.00 25.10 11.26
C LEU A 22 42.17 24.05 10.53
N ALA A 23 42.61 23.58 9.35
CA ALA A 23 41.89 22.57 8.56
C ALA A 23 42.25 21.12 9.00
N GLY A 24 43.42 20.91 9.55
CA GLY A 24 43.91 19.58 9.96
C GLY A 24 43.00 18.84 10.96
N PRO A 25 42.56 19.47 12.08
CA PRO A 25 41.71 18.80 13.05
C PRO A 25 40.30 18.49 12.51
N VAL A 26 39.73 19.38 11.67
CA VAL A 26 38.42 19.15 11.07
C VAL A 26 38.43 17.96 10.10
N LEU A 27 39.45 17.86 9.26
CA LEU A 27 39.61 16.74 8.32
C LEU A 27 39.92 15.41 9.06
N ALA A 28 40.66 15.46 10.17
CA ALA A 28 40.93 14.29 10.99
C ALA A 28 39.69 13.79 11.72
N GLU A 29 38.86 14.69 12.25
CA GLU A 29 37.59 14.37 12.94
C GLU A 29 36.55 13.76 11.95
N GLU A 30 36.45 14.31 10.74
CA GLU A 30 35.62 13.69 9.68
C GLU A 30 36.12 12.31 9.27
N ALA A 31 37.44 12.10 9.19
CA ALA A 31 38.01 10.80 8.83
C ALA A 31 37.80 9.76 9.93
N GLU A 32 37.88 10.16 11.19
CA GLU A 32 37.66 9.28 12.35
C GLU A 32 36.19 8.92 12.48
N THR A 33 35.28 9.89 12.27
CA THR A 33 33.84 9.67 12.25
C THR A 33 33.44 8.71 11.12
N ARG A 34 33.96 8.88 9.92
CA ARG A 34 33.73 7.95 8.80
C ARG A 34 34.22 6.54 9.12
N LYS A 35 35.39 6.41 9.70
CA LYS A 35 35.95 5.10 10.10
C LYS A 35 35.02 4.39 11.09
N THR A 36 34.51 5.13 12.08
CA THR A 36 33.61 4.57 13.09
C THR A 36 32.29 4.12 12.45
N ILE A 37 31.75 4.87 11.48
CA ILE A 37 30.53 4.48 10.74
C ILE A 37 30.77 3.18 9.96
N TYR A 38 31.90 3.04 9.26
CA TYR A 38 32.18 1.81 8.51
C TYR A 38 32.37 0.62 9.45
N GLU A 39 33.02 0.79 10.59
CA GLU A 39 33.16 -0.27 11.60
C GLU A 39 31.76 -0.73 12.14
N GLN A 40 30.83 0.19 12.30
CA GLN A 40 29.45 -0.14 12.70
C GLN A 40 28.66 -0.86 11.56
N LEU A 41 28.90 -0.47 10.31
CA LEU A 41 28.30 -1.14 9.15
C LEU A 41 28.87 -2.55 8.94
N ASP A 42 30.17 -2.73 9.17
CA ASP A 42 30.79 -4.06 9.14
C ASP A 42 30.19 -4.96 10.23
N LEU A 43 30.04 -4.46 11.46
CA LEU A 43 29.38 -5.18 12.54
C LEU A 43 27.91 -5.55 12.18
N PHE A 44 27.17 -4.62 11.55
CA PHE A 44 25.82 -4.92 11.08
C PHE A 44 25.83 -6.03 10.03
N GLY A 45 26.76 -5.98 9.08
CA GLY A 45 26.94 -7.01 8.06
C GLY A 45 27.25 -8.39 8.64
N ASP A 46 28.16 -8.45 9.62
CA ASP A 46 28.51 -9.68 10.32
C ASP A 46 27.31 -10.30 11.05
N ILE A 47 26.53 -9.48 11.75
CA ILE A 47 25.30 -9.92 12.43
C ILE A 47 24.26 -10.40 11.42
N PHE A 48 24.08 -9.67 10.32
CA PHE A 48 23.14 -10.03 9.26
C PHE A 48 23.49 -11.40 8.64
N GLU A 49 24.77 -11.62 8.28
CA GLU A 49 25.22 -12.90 7.75
C GLU A 49 25.08 -14.04 8.78
N ARG A 50 25.33 -13.75 10.04
CA ARG A 50 25.19 -14.73 11.12
C ARG A 50 23.74 -15.16 11.31
N ILE A 51 22.78 -14.22 11.29
CA ILE A 51 21.36 -14.54 11.34
C ILE A 51 21.00 -15.41 10.15
N ARG A 52 21.41 -15.04 8.96
CA ARG A 52 21.09 -15.74 7.71
C ARG A 52 21.63 -17.18 7.66
N SER A 53 22.80 -17.41 8.27
CA SER A 53 23.48 -18.71 8.23
C SER A 53 23.19 -19.62 9.42
N GLU A 54 22.90 -19.06 10.60
CA GLU A 54 22.81 -19.82 11.85
C GLU A 54 21.41 -19.83 12.46
N TYR A 55 20.44 -19.04 11.93
CA TYR A 55 19.08 -19.04 12.49
C TYR A 55 18.36 -20.35 12.15
N VAL A 56 17.49 -20.81 13.06
CA VAL A 56 16.84 -22.12 13.00
C VAL A 56 15.86 -22.25 11.83
N GLU A 57 15.28 -21.14 11.39
CA GLU A 57 14.35 -21.07 10.25
C GLU A 57 15.01 -20.27 9.11
N GLU A 58 14.70 -20.60 7.87
CA GLU A 58 15.16 -19.85 6.71
C GLU A 58 14.52 -18.45 6.69
N VAL A 59 15.32 -17.41 6.80
CA VAL A 59 14.85 -16.02 6.82
C VAL A 59 15.23 -15.33 5.52
N SER A 60 14.25 -14.65 4.92
CA SER A 60 14.47 -13.86 3.71
C SER A 60 15.41 -12.68 3.98
N SER A 61 16.47 -12.55 3.17
CA SER A 61 17.36 -11.39 3.22
C SER A 61 16.63 -10.06 3.05
N LYS A 62 15.57 -10.05 2.23
CA LYS A 62 14.72 -8.88 2.01
C LYS A 62 14.00 -8.48 3.30
N GLU A 63 13.37 -9.43 3.96
CA GLU A 63 12.63 -9.18 5.21
C GLU A 63 13.53 -8.68 6.33
N LEU A 64 14.75 -9.25 6.47
CA LEU A 64 15.74 -8.79 7.45
C LEU A 64 16.17 -7.34 7.20
N ILE A 65 16.41 -6.97 5.93
CA ILE A 65 16.79 -5.60 5.57
C ILE A 65 15.65 -4.63 5.80
N GLU A 66 14.42 -4.99 5.40
CA GLU A 66 13.22 -4.17 5.61
C GLU A 66 12.96 -3.95 7.10
N ALA A 67 13.07 -5.00 7.92
CA ALA A 67 12.94 -4.91 9.38
C ALA A 67 14.04 -4.02 10.02
N ALA A 68 15.27 -4.08 9.52
CA ALA A 68 16.35 -3.22 10.00
C ALA A 68 16.10 -1.75 9.65
N ILE A 69 15.63 -1.46 8.43
CA ILE A 69 15.28 -0.11 8.00
C ILE A 69 14.13 0.43 8.84
N ASP A 70 13.09 -0.37 9.04
CA ASP A 70 11.94 0.02 9.86
C ASP A 70 12.35 0.28 11.32
N GLY A 71 13.21 -0.57 11.89
CA GLY A 71 13.78 -0.37 13.22
C GLY A 71 14.59 0.94 13.36
N MET A 72 15.33 1.32 12.33
CA MET A 72 16.05 2.60 12.31
C MET A 72 15.06 3.79 12.28
N LEU A 73 14.03 3.72 11.43
CA LEU A 73 13.05 4.81 11.29
C LEU A 73 12.19 4.97 12.54
N THR A 74 11.67 3.88 13.08
CA THR A 74 10.84 3.90 14.30
C THR A 74 11.61 4.36 15.54
N SER A 75 12.96 4.24 15.54
CA SER A 75 13.81 4.79 16.60
C SER A 75 13.91 6.31 16.59
N LEU A 76 13.55 6.99 15.49
CA LEU A 76 13.59 8.45 15.38
C LEU A 76 12.37 9.09 16.03
N ASP A 77 11.18 8.60 15.69
CA ASP A 77 9.91 9.07 16.22
C ASP A 77 8.79 8.03 15.93
N PRO A 78 7.64 8.11 16.66
CA PRO A 78 6.54 7.14 16.51
C PRO A 78 5.75 7.27 15.19
N HIS A 79 6.02 8.27 14.36
CA HIS A 79 5.34 8.52 13.09
C HIS A 79 6.20 8.14 11.87
N SER A 80 7.48 7.81 12.10
CA SER A 80 8.39 7.37 11.05
C SER A 80 8.40 5.86 10.94
N SER A 81 8.12 5.33 9.75
CA SER A 81 8.10 3.90 9.46
C SER A 81 8.52 3.63 8.02
N TYR A 82 8.99 2.41 7.76
CA TYR A 82 9.26 1.95 6.41
C TYR A 82 8.01 1.30 5.83
N LEU A 83 7.70 1.64 4.59
CA LEU A 83 6.65 0.95 3.83
C LEU A 83 7.30 0.20 2.68
N SER A 84 7.11 -1.11 2.63
CA SER A 84 7.44 -1.89 1.45
C SER A 84 6.67 -1.41 0.22
N ALA A 85 7.06 -1.82 -0.98
CA ALA A 85 6.34 -1.46 -2.20
C ALA A 85 4.86 -1.90 -2.14
N ASP A 86 4.60 -3.07 -1.56
CA ASP A 86 3.26 -3.64 -1.39
C ASP A 86 2.45 -2.86 -0.34
N ASP A 87 3.06 -2.51 0.80
CA ASP A 87 2.38 -1.73 1.84
C ASP A 87 2.10 -0.30 1.38
N ALA A 88 3.03 0.30 0.62
CA ALA A 88 2.81 1.60 -0.01
C ALA A 88 1.69 1.56 -1.06
N ALA A 89 1.54 0.44 -1.79
CA ALA A 89 0.41 0.25 -2.70
C ALA A 89 -0.91 0.08 -1.93
N LYS A 90 -0.94 -0.73 -0.86
CA LYS A 90 -2.10 -0.89 0.02
C LYS A 90 -2.52 0.44 0.65
N MET A 91 -1.56 1.22 1.15
CA MET A 91 -1.83 2.54 1.74
C MET A 91 -2.42 3.52 0.71
N ARG A 92 -1.92 3.50 -0.55
CA ARG A 92 -2.50 4.29 -1.63
C ARG A 92 -3.96 3.94 -1.92
N VAL A 93 -4.29 2.64 -1.93
CA VAL A 93 -5.67 2.17 -2.08
C VAL A 93 -6.55 2.67 -0.92
N GLN A 94 -6.06 2.56 0.32
CA GLN A 94 -6.80 3.04 1.49
C GLN A 94 -7.05 4.55 1.44
N THR A 95 -6.04 5.34 1.04
CA THR A 95 -6.14 6.80 0.95
C THR A 95 -7.05 7.25 -0.20
N ARG A 96 -6.92 6.64 -1.38
CA ARG A 96 -7.77 6.95 -2.53
C ARG A 96 -9.18 6.40 -2.39
N GLY A 97 -9.35 5.30 -1.67
CA GLY A 97 -10.61 4.57 -1.57
C GLY A 97 -11.05 3.94 -2.90
N GLU A 98 -10.07 3.65 -3.78
CA GLU A 98 -10.32 3.01 -5.06
C GLU A 98 -9.15 2.12 -5.48
N PHE A 99 -9.43 1.06 -6.24
CA PHE A 99 -8.43 0.14 -6.77
C PHE A 99 -8.91 -0.53 -8.06
N GLY A 100 -7.97 -1.04 -8.86
CA GLY A 100 -8.29 -1.84 -10.03
C GLY A 100 -8.66 -3.27 -9.63
N GLY A 101 -9.83 -3.74 -10.03
CA GLY A 101 -10.33 -5.06 -9.65
C GLY A 101 -11.63 -5.44 -10.34
N LEU A 102 -12.32 -6.44 -9.79
CA LEU A 102 -13.53 -7.04 -10.35
C LEU A 102 -14.81 -6.48 -9.72
N GLY A 103 -14.73 -6.03 -8.46
CA GLY A 103 -15.90 -5.56 -7.71
C GLY A 103 -16.71 -6.71 -7.09
N ILE A 104 -16.03 -7.62 -6.40
CA ILE A 104 -16.66 -8.70 -5.64
C ILE A 104 -16.26 -8.64 -4.18
N GLU A 105 -17.19 -8.93 -3.29
CA GLU A 105 -16.92 -9.24 -1.90
C GLU A 105 -16.72 -10.76 -1.77
N VAL A 106 -15.59 -11.15 -1.17
CA VAL A 106 -15.19 -12.57 -1.11
C VAL A 106 -14.84 -12.99 0.30
N THR A 107 -14.98 -14.28 0.55
CA THR A 107 -14.51 -14.94 1.78
C THR A 107 -13.79 -16.24 1.42
N GLN A 108 -13.09 -16.82 2.38
CA GLN A 108 -12.49 -18.15 2.19
C GLN A 108 -13.39 -19.21 2.78
N GLN A 109 -13.71 -20.22 2.00
CA GLN A 109 -14.46 -21.40 2.44
C GLN A 109 -13.87 -22.67 1.81
N GLU A 110 -13.56 -23.67 2.64
CA GLU A 110 -13.04 -24.99 2.22
C GLU A 110 -11.76 -24.93 1.35
N GLY A 111 -10.93 -23.89 1.59
CA GLY A 111 -9.68 -23.68 0.85
C GLY A 111 -9.85 -22.98 -0.51
N PHE A 112 -11.06 -22.57 -0.87
CA PHE A 112 -11.37 -21.81 -2.07
C PHE A 112 -11.89 -20.41 -1.73
N VAL A 113 -11.93 -19.55 -2.73
CA VAL A 113 -12.50 -18.21 -2.62
C VAL A 113 -13.99 -18.28 -2.99
N LYS A 114 -14.85 -17.92 -2.03
CA LYS A 114 -16.30 -17.86 -2.24
C LYS A 114 -16.75 -16.43 -2.40
N VAL A 115 -17.54 -16.16 -3.42
CA VAL A 115 -18.21 -14.87 -3.64
C VAL A 115 -19.34 -14.72 -2.62
N VAL A 116 -19.24 -13.68 -1.78
CA VAL A 116 -20.32 -13.28 -0.86
C VAL A 116 -21.36 -12.52 -1.63
N SER A 117 -20.93 -11.52 -2.42
CA SER A 117 -21.79 -10.80 -3.38
C SER A 117 -20.92 -10.06 -4.40
N PRO A 118 -21.35 -9.94 -5.66
CA PRO A 118 -20.86 -8.91 -6.54
C PRO A 118 -21.32 -7.54 -6.03
N ILE A 119 -20.57 -6.49 -6.35
CA ILE A 119 -20.95 -5.09 -6.06
C ILE A 119 -21.70 -4.56 -7.28
N ASP A 120 -22.87 -3.99 -7.08
CA ASP A 120 -23.71 -3.46 -8.14
C ASP A 120 -22.97 -2.50 -9.08
N GLY A 121 -23.16 -2.66 -10.39
CA GLY A 121 -22.56 -1.81 -11.40
C GLY A 121 -21.05 -2.02 -11.63
N THR A 122 -20.46 -3.07 -11.09
CA THR A 122 -19.06 -3.41 -11.28
C THR A 122 -18.86 -4.43 -12.42
N PRO A 123 -17.61 -4.65 -12.88
CA PRO A 123 -17.32 -5.63 -13.91
C PRO A 123 -17.80 -7.05 -13.59
N ALA A 124 -17.71 -7.48 -12.35
CA ALA A 124 -18.16 -8.81 -11.94
C ALA A 124 -19.67 -8.95 -11.99
N ASP A 125 -20.42 -7.92 -11.57
CA ASP A 125 -21.87 -7.86 -11.69
C ASP A 125 -22.29 -7.91 -13.17
N ALA A 126 -21.66 -7.09 -14.02
CA ALA A 126 -21.90 -7.08 -15.46
C ALA A 126 -21.55 -8.42 -16.15
N ALA A 127 -20.57 -9.16 -15.63
CA ALA A 127 -20.18 -10.49 -16.12
C ALA A 127 -21.09 -11.62 -15.61
N GLY A 128 -22.07 -11.33 -14.75
CA GLY A 128 -23.01 -12.32 -14.23
C GLY A 128 -22.46 -13.19 -13.11
N MET A 129 -21.52 -12.68 -12.34
CA MET A 129 -21.10 -13.33 -11.09
C MET A 129 -22.23 -13.29 -10.07
N GLU A 130 -22.37 -14.36 -9.28
CA GLU A 130 -23.46 -14.48 -8.31
C GLU A 130 -22.92 -14.76 -6.89
N ALA A 131 -23.74 -14.42 -5.90
CA ALA A 131 -23.48 -14.80 -4.52
C ALA A 131 -23.51 -16.32 -4.38
N GLY A 132 -22.47 -16.88 -3.77
CA GLY A 132 -22.31 -18.32 -3.61
C GLY A 132 -21.35 -18.97 -4.60
N ASP A 133 -20.96 -18.29 -5.67
CA ASP A 133 -19.94 -18.75 -6.61
C ASP A 133 -18.62 -19.07 -5.91
N PHE A 134 -18.00 -20.19 -6.29
CA PHE A 134 -16.64 -20.54 -5.86
C PHE A 134 -15.66 -20.27 -6.98
N ILE A 135 -14.67 -19.44 -6.73
CA ILE A 135 -13.57 -19.17 -7.67
C ILE A 135 -12.47 -20.19 -7.38
N THR A 136 -12.18 -21.03 -8.36
CA THR A 136 -11.19 -22.12 -8.23
C THR A 136 -9.87 -21.79 -8.90
N HIS A 137 -9.89 -21.04 -10.01
CA HIS A 137 -8.70 -20.62 -10.74
C HIS A 137 -8.77 -19.15 -11.18
N VAL A 138 -7.61 -18.55 -11.33
CA VAL A 138 -7.40 -17.22 -11.90
C VAL A 138 -6.33 -17.36 -12.98
N ASP A 139 -6.66 -16.99 -14.22
CA ASP A 139 -5.77 -17.11 -15.40
C ASP A 139 -5.15 -18.52 -15.50
N GLY A 140 -5.94 -19.57 -15.21
CA GLY A 140 -5.53 -20.97 -15.19
C GLY A 140 -4.70 -21.41 -13.99
N GLN A 141 -4.39 -20.53 -13.05
CA GLN A 141 -3.69 -20.85 -11.79
C GLN A 141 -4.69 -21.20 -10.70
N SER A 142 -4.49 -22.36 -10.04
CA SER A 142 -5.35 -22.79 -8.94
C SER A 142 -5.19 -21.89 -7.71
N LEU A 143 -6.32 -21.54 -7.08
CA LEU A 143 -6.36 -20.81 -5.81
C LEU A 143 -6.32 -21.76 -4.58
N LEU A 144 -6.35 -23.07 -4.80
CA LEU A 144 -6.37 -24.04 -3.70
C LEU A 144 -5.09 -23.93 -2.86
N GLY A 145 -5.26 -23.71 -1.57
CA GLY A 145 -4.16 -23.63 -0.61
C GLY A 145 -3.53 -22.23 -0.48
N LEU A 146 -3.97 -21.26 -1.27
CA LEU A 146 -3.58 -19.86 -1.10
C LEU A 146 -4.37 -19.21 0.04
N THR A 147 -3.78 -18.22 0.67
CA THR A 147 -4.50 -17.33 1.57
C THR A 147 -5.48 -16.43 0.81
N LEU A 148 -6.49 -15.89 1.49
CA LEU A 148 -7.44 -14.97 0.86
C LEU A 148 -6.75 -13.73 0.27
N ASP A 149 -5.73 -13.20 0.97
CA ASP A 149 -4.98 -12.03 0.51
C ASP A 149 -4.18 -12.31 -0.77
N GLU A 150 -3.56 -13.49 -0.88
CA GLU A 150 -2.86 -13.92 -2.09
C GLU A 150 -3.84 -14.08 -3.26
N ALA A 151 -4.96 -14.75 -3.04
CA ALA A 151 -5.99 -14.93 -4.06
C ALA A 151 -6.58 -13.59 -4.53
N VAL A 152 -6.89 -12.67 -3.59
CA VAL A 152 -7.34 -11.31 -3.90
C VAL A 152 -6.27 -10.53 -4.64
N GLY A 153 -4.98 -10.72 -4.28
CA GLY A 153 -3.85 -10.13 -4.99
C GLY A 153 -3.80 -10.53 -6.46
N MET A 154 -4.07 -11.81 -6.79
CA MET A 154 -4.13 -12.29 -8.17
C MET A 154 -5.34 -11.73 -8.95
N MET A 155 -6.47 -11.55 -8.28
CA MET A 155 -7.68 -10.98 -8.90
C MET A 155 -7.55 -9.47 -9.14
N ARG A 156 -6.76 -8.74 -8.36
CA ARG A 156 -6.45 -7.32 -8.59
C ARG A 156 -5.48 -7.15 -9.75
N GLY A 157 -5.45 -5.95 -10.33
CA GLY A 157 -4.52 -5.63 -11.41
C GLY A 157 -4.80 -4.27 -12.04
N PRO A 158 -4.06 -3.93 -13.10
CA PRO A 158 -4.25 -2.68 -13.82
C PRO A 158 -5.67 -2.56 -14.39
N VAL A 159 -6.25 -1.38 -14.29
CA VAL A 159 -7.55 -1.06 -14.91
C VAL A 159 -7.44 -1.29 -16.42
N GLY A 160 -8.47 -1.90 -17.01
CA GLY A 160 -8.53 -2.24 -18.43
C GLY A 160 -7.84 -3.58 -18.79
N SER A 161 -7.18 -4.26 -17.84
CA SER A 161 -6.62 -5.58 -18.10
C SER A 161 -7.70 -6.66 -17.97
N GLU A 162 -7.64 -7.66 -18.85
CA GLU A 162 -8.49 -8.84 -18.81
C GLU A 162 -8.00 -9.83 -17.74
N ILE A 163 -8.94 -10.57 -17.16
CA ILE A 163 -8.71 -11.70 -16.27
C ILE A 163 -9.73 -12.78 -16.59
N ILE A 164 -9.31 -14.04 -16.55
CA ILE A 164 -10.19 -15.19 -16.67
C ILE A 164 -10.27 -15.88 -15.32
N ILE A 165 -11.49 -16.02 -14.79
CA ILE A 165 -11.75 -16.74 -13.54
C ILE A 165 -12.58 -17.98 -13.82
N THR A 166 -12.16 -19.13 -13.27
CA THR A 166 -12.93 -20.38 -13.33
C THR A 166 -13.84 -20.48 -12.13
N VAL A 167 -15.12 -20.58 -12.37
CA VAL A 167 -16.21 -20.56 -11.39
C VAL A 167 -16.86 -21.92 -11.29
N VAL A 168 -17.16 -22.34 -10.05
CA VAL A 168 -18.06 -23.44 -9.72
C VAL A 168 -19.28 -22.84 -9.06
N ARG A 169 -20.45 -23.11 -9.62
CA ARG A 169 -21.75 -22.58 -9.16
C ARG A 169 -22.69 -23.71 -8.79
N GLU A 170 -23.41 -23.58 -7.71
CA GLU A 170 -24.45 -24.54 -7.32
C GLU A 170 -25.56 -24.58 -8.37
N GLY A 171 -25.83 -25.77 -8.89
CA GLY A 171 -26.82 -25.97 -9.96
C GLY A 171 -26.25 -26.05 -11.37
N GLU A 172 -24.97 -25.79 -11.57
CA GLU A 172 -24.24 -26.03 -12.81
C GLU A 172 -23.45 -27.36 -12.71
N ASP A 173 -23.50 -28.18 -13.75
CA ASP A 173 -22.87 -29.51 -13.75
C ASP A 173 -21.34 -29.45 -13.89
N GLU A 174 -20.81 -28.42 -14.54
CA GLU A 174 -19.37 -28.25 -14.83
C GLU A 174 -18.88 -26.85 -14.46
N PRO A 175 -17.59 -26.70 -14.05
CA PRO A 175 -16.97 -25.40 -13.92
C PRO A 175 -16.97 -24.62 -15.24
N PHE A 176 -17.12 -23.32 -15.20
CA PHE A 176 -17.10 -22.45 -16.37
C PHE A 176 -16.19 -21.25 -16.18
N ASP A 177 -15.66 -20.75 -17.29
CA ASP A 177 -14.79 -19.59 -17.31
C ASP A 177 -15.58 -18.30 -17.53
N VAL A 178 -15.26 -17.28 -16.74
CA VAL A 178 -15.80 -15.92 -16.84
C VAL A 178 -14.65 -14.98 -17.14
N SER A 179 -14.71 -14.33 -18.32
CA SER A 179 -13.77 -13.27 -18.67
C SER A 179 -14.28 -11.94 -18.17
N ILE A 180 -13.45 -11.22 -17.43
CA ILE A 180 -13.78 -9.93 -16.81
C ILE A 180 -12.68 -8.93 -17.15
N ILE A 181 -13.05 -7.72 -17.54
CA ILE A 181 -12.10 -6.61 -17.69
C ILE A 181 -12.08 -5.83 -16.37
N ARG A 182 -10.91 -5.73 -15.75
CA ARG A 182 -10.74 -4.99 -14.49
C ARG A 182 -11.06 -3.52 -14.68
N ASP A 183 -11.79 -2.95 -13.74
CA ASP A 183 -12.11 -1.53 -13.72
C ASP A 183 -11.80 -0.91 -12.35
N THR A 184 -11.95 0.40 -12.25
CA THR A 184 -11.80 1.14 -11.00
C THR A 184 -12.96 0.87 -10.07
N ILE A 185 -12.69 0.13 -8.99
CA ILE A 185 -13.68 -0.16 -7.95
C ILE A 185 -13.57 0.90 -6.86
N LYS A 186 -14.65 1.65 -6.64
CA LYS A 186 -14.73 2.69 -5.60
C LYS A 186 -15.34 2.13 -4.34
N LEU A 187 -14.65 2.32 -3.22
CA LEU A 187 -15.12 1.89 -1.91
C LEU A 187 -16.20 2.85 -1.38
N THR A 188 -17.30 2.30 -0.89
CA THR A 188 -18.35 3.10 -0.25
C THR A 188 -17.88 3.57 1.13
N ALA A 189 -17.44 4.82 1.21
CA ALA A 189 -16.96 5.44 2.45
C ALA A 189 -18.07 5.98 3.35
N VAL A 190 -19.29 6.21 2.79
CA VAL A 190 -20.44 6.76 3.53
C VAL A 190 -21.69 5.97 3.21
N ARG A 191 -22.39 5.55 4.24
CA ARG A 191 -23.71 4.94 4.11
C ARG A 191 -24.77 5.95 4.57
N ALA A 192 -25.77 6.19 3.72
CA ALA A 192 -26.90 7.08 3.99
C ALA A 192 -28.17 6.27 4.21
N ARG A 193 -28.98 6.67 5.17
CA ARG A 193 -30.32 6.10 5.42
C ARG A 193 -31.25 7.15 6.03
N THR A 194 -32.55 6.94 5.92
CA THR A 194 -33.55 7.75 6.63
C THR A 194 -34.10 7.00 7.83
N GLU A 195 -34.32 7.72 8.92
CA GLU A 195 -35.04 7.25 10.10
C GLU A 195 -36.12 8.28 10.43
N GLY A 196 -37.38 8.04 9.99
CA GLY A 196 -38.42 9.03 10.06
C GLY A 196 -38.05 10.28 9.23
N ASP A 197 -38.08 11.44 9.84
CA ASP A 197 -37.74 12.74 9.21
C ASP A 197 -36.22 13.06 9.33
N THR A 198 -35.41 12.12 9.80
CA THR A 198 -33.98 12.34 10.02
C THR A 198 -33.14 11.58 9.00
N ILE A 199 -32.16 12.27 8.42
CA ILE A 199 -31.13 11.66 7.57
C ILE A 199 -29.97 11.22 8.48
N VAL A 200 -29.61 9.95 8.41
CA VAL A 200 -28.46 9.38 9.13
C VAL A 200 -27.37 9.07 8.12
N LEU A 201 -26.23 9.74 8.25
CA LEU A 201 -25.03 9.51 7.44
C LEU A 201 -23.98 8.84 8.34
N ARG A 202 -23.53 7.64 7.95
CA ARG A 202 -22.49 6.92 8.65
C ARG A 202 -21.22 6.90 7.80
N ILE A 203 -20.19 7.60 8.25
CA ILE A 203 -18.85 7.53 7.66
C ILE A 203 -18.19 6.24 8.18
N THR A 204 -17.82 5.35 7.29
CA THR A 204 -17.18 4.06 7.61
C THR A 204 -15.66 4.12 7.52
N THR A 205 -15.14 5.02 6.67
CA THR A 205 -13.72 5.25 6.49
C THR A 205 -13.48 6.68 6.00
N PHE A 206 -12.27 7.20 6.23
CA PHE A 206 -11.85 8.52 5.75
C PHE A 206 -10.81 8.34 4.65
N ASN A 207 -11.22 8.67 3.40
CA ASN A 207 -10.38 8.63 2.21
C ASN A 207 -10.91 9.64 1.18
N ASP A 208 -10.33 9.68 -0.03
CA ASP A 208 -10.74 10.62 -1.08
C ASP A 208 -12.19 10.44 -1.54
N GLN A 209 -12.80 9.25 -1.32
CA GLN A 209 -14.20 8.96 -1.63
C GLN A 209 -15.17 9.46 -0.54
N THR A 210 -14.69 9.84 0.64
CA THR A 210 -15.56 10.23 1.77
C THR A 210 -16.42 11.45 1.43
N TYR A 211 -15.82 12.52 0.91
CA TYR A 211 -16.55 13.73 0.56
C TYR A 211 -17.55 13.52 -0.61
N PRO A 212 -17.14 12.93 -1.75
CA PRO A 212 -18.10 12.62 -2.82
C PRO A 212 -19.26 11.72 -2.36
N ASN A 213 -18.97 10.68 -1.56
CA ASN A 213 -20.02 9.78 -1.05
C ASN A 213 -20.95 10.50 -0.05
N LEU A 214 -20.43 11.44 0.75
CA LEU A 214 -21.23 12.24 1.68
C LEU A 214 -22.24 13.11 0.91
N VAL A 215 -21.77 13.83 -0.12
CA VAL A 215 -22.61 14.68 -0.97
C VAL A 215 -23.68 13.84 -1.67
N ASN A 216 -23.28 12.74 -2.32
CA ASN A 216 -24.20 11.85 -3.01
C ASN A 216 -25.24 11.25 -2.05
N GLY A 217 -24.82 10.83 -0.85
CA GLY A 217 -25.73 10.32 0.17
C GLY A 217 -26.76 11.35 0.63
N LEU A 218 -26.36 12.61 0.81
CA LEU A 218 -27.29 13.71 1.13
C LEU A 218 -28.26 13.98 0.00
N GLU A 219 -27.79 14.07 -1.25
CA GLU A 219 -28.62 14.35 -2.42
C GLU A 219 -29.64 13.24 -2.65
N THR A 220 -29.21 11.98 -2.61
CA THR A 220 -30.07 10.82 -2.82
C THR A 220 -31.20 10.76 -1.80
N VAL A 221 -30.88 10.94 -0.52
CA VAL A 221 -31.86 10.87 0.56
C VAL A 221 -32.78 12.08 0.55
N SER A 222 -32.27 13.30 0.32
CA SER A 222 -33.07 14.52 0.21
C SER A 222 -34.07 14.44 -0.95
N TYR A 223 -33.64 13.93 -2.12
CA TYR A 223 -34.50 13.81 -3.29
C TYR A 223 -35.61 12.79 -3.06
N THR A 224 -35.33 11.64 -2.49
CA THR A 224 -36.36 10.62 -2.20
C THR A 224 -37.33 11.08 -1.15
N HIS A 225 -36.91 11.84 -0.16
CA HIS A 225 -37.78 12.35 0.91
C HIS A 225 -38.68 13.50 0.44
N LEU A 226 -38.14 14.47 -0.31
CA LEU A 226 -38.92 15.57 -0.85
C LEU A 226 -39.98 15.09 -1.82
N ARG A 227 -39.69 14.12 -2.69
CA ARG A 227 -40.65 13.58 -3.66
C ARG A 227 -41.76 12.76 -3.01
N ALA A 228 -41.47 12.05 -1.90
CA ALA A 228 -42.48 11.32 -1.16
C ALA A 228 -43.49 12.27 -0.48
N HIS A 229 -43.11 13.47 -0.09
CA HIS A 229 -43.97 14.48 0.48
C HIS A 229 -44.82 15.19 -0.60
N GLU A 230 -44.30 15.40 -1.81
CA GLU A 230 -45.07 16.03 -2.90
C GLU A 230 -46.21 15.13 -3.42
N THR A 231 -46.02 13.81 -3.42
CA THR A 231 -47.04 12.83 -3.86
C THR A 231 -48.17 12.60 -2.84
N LEU A 232 -48.06 13.12 -1.62
CA LEU A 232 -49.13 13.05 -0.60
C LEU A 232 -50.02 14.29 -0.57
N LEU A 233 -49.75 15.28 -1.43
CA LEU A 233 -50.52 16.54 -1.50
C LEU A 233 -51.43 16.64 -2.74
N ASP A 234 -51.47 15.62 -3.60
CA ASP A 234 -52.40 15.40 -4.69
C ASP A 234 -53.41 14.29 -4.30
#